data_8bb8b6805d18069b6a932aa6d2ea7ce5
#
_entry.id   8bb8b6805d18069b6a932aa6d2ea7ce5
#
_cell.length_a   1.000
_cell.length_b   1.000
_cell.length_c   1.000
_cell.angle_alpha   90.00
_cell.angle_beta   90.00
_cell.angle_gamma   90.00
#
_symmetry.space_group_name_H-M   'P 1'
#
loop_
_entity.id
_entity.type
_entity.pdbx_description
1 polymer ?
#
loop_
_entity_poly.entity_id
_entity_poly.type
_entity_poly.pdbx_seq_one_letter_code
_entity_poly.pdbx_strand_id
1 'polypeptide(L)'
;RDTSVTGVQTCALPIWQDRSSMTKLIVFDKDGVILDLEATWLNSAIAMTHFVSELTDGRHKPKAFQAIIGIDEETRQIDANGLFAAGSSADQFREFVRLEPALEPLLLHDAEIRRQIRSIFLETRNATLEAVGSVPNGDVKTPLKSLYKAGYQLAILTNDSEDSARQSCDDIGILPYFNMIVGFDSGFGSKPGPKGLIAICDEFNITPNEAAMVGDTYADFGAAKAAGAGLFIGISNIYPDCPDALKAAAHLLPDLSGLPSLLAKHAT
;
A
#
# COMPACT_ATOMS: atom_id res chain seq x y z
N ARG A 1 40.02 -32.33 19.26
CA ARG A 1 38.66 -32.40 19.80
C ARG A 1 37.97 -31.14 19.41
N ASP A 2 37.11 -31.34 18.50
CA ASP A 2 36.38 -30.34 17.75
C ASP A 2 35.21 -29.82 18.55
N THR A 3 35.06 -28.54 18.67
CA THR A 3 33.83 -27.88 19.13
C THR A 3 33.34 -27.01 18.01
N SER A 4 32.35 -27.56 17.29
CA SER A 4 31.57 -26.89 16.28
C SER A 4 30.85 -25.69 16.88
N VAL A 5 31.21 -24.51 16.41
CA VAL A 5 30.46 -23.29 16.66
C VAL A 5 29.34 -23.22 15.64
N THR A 6 28.10 -23.42 16.09
CA THR A 6 26.90 -23.17 15.32
C THR A 6 26.80 -21.67 15.05
N GLY A 7 27.14 -21.28 13.84
CA GLY A 7 26.90 -19.93 13.36
C GLY A 7 25.40 -19.66 13.21
N VAL A 8 24.83 -18.94 14.13
CA VAL A 8 23.52 -18.27 13.94
C VAL A 8 23.78 -17.13 12.97
N GLN A 9 23.47 -17.35 11.71
CA GLN A 9 23.42 -16.31 10.70
C GLN A 9 22.20 -15.46 11.00
N THR A 10 22.37 -14.39 11.76
CA THR A 10 21.37 -13.34 11.87
C THR A 10 21.29 -12.66 10.51
N CYS A 11 20.24 -12.98 9.77
CA CYS A 11 19.86 -12.27 8.56
C CYS A 11 19.43 -10.85 9.00
N ALA A 12 20.38 -9.95 9.15
CA ALA A 12 20.07 -8.55 9.33
C ALA A 12 19.40 -8.07 8.06
N LEU A 13 18.12 -7.68 8.14
CA LEU A 13 17.43 -7.02 7.05
C LEU A 13 18.28 -5.83 6.61
N PRO A 14 18.42 -5.57 5.30
CA PRO A 14 19.21 -4.43 4.84
C PRO A 14 18.55 -3.14 5.32
N ILE A 15 19.18 -2.49 6.29
CA ILE A 15 18.77 -1.18 6.77
C ILE A 15 18.86 -0.21 5.59
N TRP A 16 17.77 0.52 5.33
CA TRP A 16 17.76 1.59 4.33
C TRP A 16 18.82 2.63 4.72
N GLN A 17 19.76 2.87 3.83
CA GLN A 17 20.71 3.97 4.01
C GLN A 17 20.14 5.19 3.31
N ASP A 18 19.89 6.25 4.08
CA ASP A 18 19.57 7.55 3.52
C ASP A 18 20.70 7.99 2.57
N ARG A 19 20.34 8.19 1.30
CA ARG A 19 21.26 8.58 0.23
C ARG A 19 20.85 9.90 -0.40
N SER A 20 19.81 10.57 0.12
CA SER A 20 19.29 11.79 -0.48
C SER A 20 20.31 12.92 -0.33
N SER A 21 20.69 13.51 -1.45
CA SER A 21 21.46 14.75 -1.47
C SER A 21 20.60 15.96 -1.10
N MET A 22 19.37 16.00 -1.54
CA MET A 22 18.29 16.92 -1.19
C MET A 22 17.00 16.42 -1.82
N THR A 23 16.03 16.05 -1.01
CA THR A 23 14.72 15.60 -1.50
C THR A 23 13.98 16.74 -2.19
N LYS A 24 13.53 16.53 -3.42
CA LYS A 24 12.77 17.51 -4.23
C LYS A 24 11.37 17.02 -4.55
N LEU A 25 11.17 15.71 -4.58
CA LEU A 25 9.94 15.02 -4.91
C LEU A 25 9.54 14.09 -3.77
N ILE A 26 8.27 14.12 -3.40
CA ILE A 26 7.71 13.20 -2.42
C ILE A 26 6.59 12.43 -3.10
N VAL A 27 6.74 11.10 -3.15
CA VAL A 27 5.76 10.18 -3.73
C VAL A 27 5.07 9.44 -2.60
N PHE A 28 3.75 9.54 -2.55
CA PHE A 28 2.92 8.93 -1.50
C PHE A 28 2.21 7.70 -2.02
N ASP A 29 2.12 6.66 -1.22
CA ASP A 29 1.01 5.73 -1.37
C ASP A 29 -0.30 6.39 -0.95
N LYS A 30 -1.41 5.78 -1.38
CA LYS A 30 -2.76 6.27 -1.09
C LYS A 30 -3.36 5.57 0.12
N ASP A 31 -3.59 4.26 0.01
CA ASP A 31 -4.30 3.48 1.02
C ASP A 31 -3.35 3.13 2.17
N GLY A 32 -3.75 3.38 3.41
CA GLY A 32 -2.90 3.23 4.60
C GLY A 32 -1.99 4.43 4.90
N VAL A 33 -1.75 5.32 3.93
CA VAL A 33 -0.94 6.54 4.08
C VAL A 33 -1.80 7.80 4.08
N ILE A 34 -2.54 8.03 2.99
CA ILE A 34 -3.43 9.18 2.81
C ILE A 34 -4.84 8.85 3.29
N LEU A 35 -5.33 7.66 2.94
CA LEU A 35 -6.65 7.17 3.30
C LEU A 35 -6.54 6.05 4.32
N ASP A 36 -7.53 6.00 5.19
CA ASP A 36 -7.73 4.88 6.12
C ASP A 36 -8.07 3.62 5.31
N LEU A 37 -7.20 2.61 5.40
CA LEU A 37 -7.33 1.36 4.65
C LEU A 37 -8.58 0.56 5.08
N GLU A 38 -8.82 0.47 6.40
CA GLU A 38 -9.95 -0.28 6.95
C GLU A 38 -11.28 0.36 6.57
N ALA A 39 -11.40 1.67 6.76
CA ALA A 39 -12.60 2.42 6.40
C ALA A 39 -12.94 2.31 4.91
N THR A 40 -11.92 2.25 4.05
CA THR A 40 -12.10 2.22 2.59
C THR A 40 -12.38 0.81 2.07
N TRP A 41 -11.65 -0.21 2.52
CA TRP A 41 -11.56 -1.48 1.82
C TRP A 41 -12.04 -2.71 2.58
N LEU A 42 -12.22 -2.62 3.91
CA LEU A 42 -12.58 -3.81 4.72
C LEU A 42 -13.89 -4.45 4.28
N ASN A 43 -14.93 -3.65 4.01
CA ASN A 43 -16.21 -4.18 3.54
C ASN A 43 -16.08 -4.92 2.21
N SER A 44 -15.26 -4.42 1.29
CA SER A 44 -14.97 -5.04 0.00
C SER A 44 -14.25 -6.38 0.16
N ALA A 45 -13.28 -6.44 1.07
CA ALA A 45 -12.56 -7.67 1.37
C ALA A 45 -13.50 -8.73 1.99
N ILE A 46 -14.35 -8.32 2.92
CA ILE A 46 -15.39 -9.19 3.52
C ILE A 46 -16.30 -9.74 2.41
N ALA A 47 -16.88 -8.88 1.57
CA ALA A 47 -17.79 -9.29 0.50
C ALA A 47 -17.12 -10.26 -0.48
N MET A 48 -15.86 -10.01 -0.84
CA MET A 48 -15.07 -10.92 -1.68
C MET A 48 -14.91 -12.31 -1.04
N THR A 49 -14.61 -12.38 0.25
CA THR A 49 -14.43 -13.68 0.94
C THR A 49 -15.74 -14.45 1.08
N HIS A 50 -16.85 -13.76 1.24
CA HIS A 50 -18.19 -14.38 1.20
C HIS A 50 -18.47 -15.00 -0.18
N PHE A 51 -18.25 -14.25 -1.26
CA PHE A 51 -18.42 -14.75 -2.61
C PHE A 51 -17.50 -15.95 -2.92
N VAL A 52 -16.23 -15.89 -2.54
CA VAL A 52 -15.30 -17.03 -2.72
C VAL A 52 -15.75 -18.26 -1.91
N SER A 53 -16.30 -18.05 -0.72
CA SER A 53 -16.89 -19.13 0.09
C SER A 53 -18.06 -19.83 -0.65
N GLU A 54 -18.92 -19.07 -1.31
CA GLU A 54 -20.03 -19.62 -2.11
C GLU A 54 -19.54 -20.50 -3.26
N LEU A 55 -18.42 -20.14 -3.91
CA LEU A 55 -17.80 -20.93 -4.97
C LEU A 55 -17.31 -22.30 -4.49
N THR A 56 -17.23 -22.55 -3.17
CA THR A 56 -16.84 -23.84 -2.59
C THR A 56 -18.05 -24.73 -2.26
N ASP A 57 -19.26 -24.37 -2.66
CA ASP A 57 -20.50 -25.09 -2.29
C ASP A 57 -20.63 -25.29 -0.76
N GLY A 58 -20.16 -24.31 0.03
CA GLY A 58 -20.23 -24.32 1.49
C GLY A 58 -19.20 -25.20 2.20
N ARG A 59 -18.20 -25.76 1.49
CA ARG A 59 -17.10 -26.55 2.09
C ARG A 59 -16.23 -25.70 3.03
N HIS A 60 -16.02 -24.45 2.69
CA HIS A 60 -15.29 -23.48 3.51
C HIS A 60 -16.16 -22.28 3.83
N LYS A 61 -16.12 -21.83 5.08
CA LYS A 61 -16.82 -20.61 5.52
C LYS A 61 -15.98 -19.37 5.19
N PRO A 62 -16.60 -18.16 5.03
CA PRO A 62 -15.88 -16.92 4.75
C PRO A 62 -14.69 -16.67 5.68
N LYS A 63 -14.84 -16.98 6.97
CA LYS A 63 -13.80 -16.82 7.99
C LYS A 63 -12.50 -17.56 7.65
N ALA A 64 -12.54 -18.68 6.92
CA ALA A 64 -11.34 -19.39 6.50
C ALA A 64 -10.53 -18.59 5.47
N PHE A 65 -11.21 -17.92 4.53
CA PHE A 65 -10.59 -17.05 3.53
C PHE A 65 -10.15 -15.73 4.16
N GLN A 66 -10.92 -15.18 5.09
CA GLN A 66 -10.57 -13.99 5.87
C GLN A 66 -9.26 -14.18 6.64
N ALA A 67 -9.11 -15.31 7.32
CA ALA A 67 -7.89 -15.64 8.06
C ALA A 67 -6.65 -15.72 7.14
N ILE A 68 -6.82 -16.22 5.90
CA ILE A 68 -5.72 -16.30 4.91
C ILE A 68 -5.23 -14.91 4.52
N ILE A 69 -6.14 -13.98 4.30
CA ILE A 69 -5.76 -12.63 3.85
C ILE A 69 -5.52 -11.64 4.99
N GLY A 70 -5.70 -12.07 6.23
CA GLY A 70 -5.44 -11.23 7.41
C GLY A 70 -6.52 -10.19 7.66
N ILE A 71 -7.80 -10.54 7.52
CA ILE A 71 -8.92 -9.69 7.92
C ILE A 71 -9.81 -10.39 8.95
N ASP A 72 -10.45 -9.61 9.78
CA ASP A 72 -11.43 -10.11 10.75
C ASP A 72 -12.72 -9.27 10.67
N GLU A 73 -13.82 -9.93 10.24
CA GLU A 73 -15.12 -9.31 10.08
C GLU A 73 -15.76 -8.95 11.44
N GLU A 74 -15.51 -9.73 12.49
CA GLU A 74 -16.10 -9.54 13.82
C GLU A 74 -15.47 -8.35 14.56
N THR A 75 -14.13 -8.26 14.51
CA THR A 75 -13.38 -7.16 15.14
C THR A 75 -13.20 -5.96 14.23
N ARG A 76 -13.55 -6.08 12.95
CA ARG A 76 -13.41 -5.03 11.94
C ARG A 76 -11.96 -4.57 11.73
N GLN A 77 -11.01 -5.50 11.71
CA GLN A 77 -9.58 -5.20 11.61
C GLN A 77 -8.94 -5.82 10.37
N ILE A 78 -7.89 -5.17 9.90
CA ILE A 78 -6.97 -5.66 8.87
C ILE A 78 -5.59 -5.85 9.51
N ASP A 79 -5.02 -7.04 9.39
CA ASP A 79 -3.63 -7.28 9.76
C ASP A 79 -2.71 -6.58 8.78
N ALA A 80 -1.91 -5.64 9.24
CA ALA A 80 -0.97 -4.88 8.43
C ALA A 80 0.11 -5.76 7.75
N ASN A 81 0.40 -6.94 8.30
CA ASN A 81 1.28 -7.95 7.69
C ASN A 81 0.51 -8.99 6.85
N GLY A 82 -0.83 -8.92 6.86
CA GLY A 82 -1.70 -9.83 6.13
C GLY A 82 -1.62 -9.64 4.61
N LEU A 83 -2.03 -10.67 3.88
CA LEU A 83 -2.02 -10.64 2.41
C LEU A 83 -2.95 -9.57 1.83
N PHE A 84 -3.96 -9.12 2.58
CA PHE A 84 -4.83 -8.07 2.11
C PHE A 84 -4.10 -6.71 2.09
N ALA A 85 -3.38 -6.38 3.15
CA ALA A 85 -2.64 -5.13 3.26
C ALA A 85 -1.34 -5.13 2.43
N ALA A 86 -0.57 -6.23 2.47
CA ALA A 86 0.80 -6.26 1.96
C ALA A 86 0.98 -7.05 0.66
N GLY A 87 -0.01 -7.85 0.24
CA GLY A 87 0.07 -8.71 -0.93
C GLY A 87 -0.69 -8.18 -2.15
N SER A 88 -0.61 -8.92 -3.26
CA SER A 88 -1.44 -8.67 -4.43
C SER A 88 -2.68 -9.56 -4.43
N SER A 89 -3.72 -9.20 -5.21
CA SER A 89 -4.88 -10.08 -5.43
C SER A 89 -4.48 -11.45 -5.99
N ALA A 90 -3.41 -11.51 -6.79
CA ALA A 90 -2.89 -12.77 -7.32
C ALA A 90 -2.29 -13.65 -6.20
N ASP A 91 -1.66 -13.05 -5.19
CA ASP A 91 -1.16 -13.77 -4.01
C ASP A 91 -2.33 -14.31 -3.20
N GLN A 92 -3.35 -13.49 -2.94
CA GLN A 92 -4.55 -13.88 -2.22
C GLN A 92 -5.23 -15.08 -2.90
N PHE A 93 -5.43 -15.03 -4.22
CA PHE A 93 -6.07 -16.13 -4.96
C PHE A 93 -5.22 -17.41 -4.95
N ARG A 94 -3.91 -17.32 -5.02
CA ARG A 94 -3.03 -18.49 -4.88
C ARG A 94 -3.17 -19.16 -3.51
N GLU A 95 -3.27 -18.39 -2.44
CA GLU A 95 -3.46 -18.95 -1.10
C GLU A 95 -4.89 -19.54 -0.92
N PHE A 96 -5.91 -18.94 -1.55
CA PHE A 96 -7.25 -19.53 -1.58
C PHE A 96 -7.26 -20.89 -2.30
N VAL A 97 -6.54 -21.00 -3.42
CA VAL A 97 -6.37 -22.27 -4.15
C VAL A 97 -5.59 -23.30 -3.33
N ARG A 98 -4.62 -22.89 -2.52
CA ARG A 98 -3.94 -23.83 -1.59
C ARG A 98 -4.87 -24.40 -0.55
N LEU A 99 -5.82 -23.61 -0.04
CA LEU A 99 -6.83 -24.10 0.90
C LEU A 99 -7.85 -25.01 0.18
N GLU A 100 -8.30 -24.65 -1.01
CA GLU A 100 -9.32 -25.36 -1.79
C GLU A 100 -8.87 -25.44 -3.26
N PRO A 101 -8.21 -26.53 -3.68
CA PRO A 101 -7.71 -26.69 -5.04
C PRO A 101 -8.78 -26.62 -6.14
N ALA A 102 -10.04 -26.93 -5.83
CA ALA A 102 -11.13 -26.80 -6.79
C ALA A 102 -11.39 -25.35 -7.23
N LEU A 103 -10.87 -24.36 -6.51
CA LEU A 103 -10.95 -22.94 -6.89
C LEU A 103 -9.95 -22.56 -7.99
N GLU A 104 -8.95 -23.39 -8.31
CA GLU A 104 -7.91 -23.03 -9.29
C GLU A 104 -8.48 -22.62 -10.65
N PRO A 105 -9.34 -23.42 -11.32
CA PRO A 105 -9.91 -23.03 -12.61
C PRO A 105 -10.76 -21.76 -12.51
N LEU A 106 -11.45 -21.55 -11.39
CA LEU A 106 -12.33 -20.40 -11.18
C LEU A 106 -11.55 -19.09 -10.93
N LEU A 107 -10.62 -19.09 -9.98
CA LEU A 107 -9.90 -17.89 -9.57
C LEU A 107 -8.75 -17.52 -10.50
N LEU A 108 -8.03 -18.51 -11.05
CA LEU A 108 -6.84 -18.26 -11.85
C LEU A 108 -7.09 -18.25 -13.36
N HIS A 109 -8.13 -18.95 -13.85
CA HIS A 109 -8.34 -19.14 -15.29
C HIS A 109 -9.67 -18.62 -15.82
N ASP A 110 -10.73 -18.52 -14.97
CA ASP A 110 -12.03 -18.00 -15.40
C ASP A 110 -12.07 -16.47 -15.36
N ALA A 111 -12.15 -15.86 -16.55
CA ALA A 111 -12.22 -14.40 -16.67
C ALA A 111 -13.55 -13.82 -16.16
N GLU A 112 -14.65 -14.60 -16.24
CA GLU A 112 -15.97 -14.16 -15.76
C GLU A 112 -15.99 -14.10 -14.25
N ILE A 113 -15.54 -15.14 -13.55
CA ILE A 113 -15.44 -15.16 -12.09
C ILE A 113 -14.56 -14.01 -11.59
N ARG A 114 -13.42 -13.75 -12.24
CA ARG A 114 -12.57 -12.60 -11.85
C ARG A 114 -13.27 -11.25 -12.05
N ARG A 115 -14.07 -11.10 -13.12
CA ARG A 115 -14.90 -9.91 -13.30
C ARG A 115 -15.95 -9.75 -12.22
N GLN A 116 -16.61 -10.82 -11.83
CA GLN A 116 -17.60 -10.81 -10.74
C GLN A 116 -16.97 -10.43 -9.41
N ILE A 117 -15.83 -11.02 -9.07
CA ILE A 117 -15.07 -10.65 -7.86
C ILE A 117 -14.71 -9.15 -7.90
N ARG A 118 -14.19 -8.65 -9.02
CA ARG A 118 -13.86 -7.24 -9.18
C ARG A 118 -15.09 -6.34 -9.05
N SER A 119 -16.23 -6.73 -9.64
CA SER A 119 -17.49 -5.98 -9.54
C SER A 119 -17.94 -5.88 -8.09
N ILE A 120 -18.06 -7.01 -7.39
CA ILE A 120 -18.42 -7.06 -5.96
C ILE A 120 -17.50 -6.18 -5.14
N PHE A 121 -16.18 -6.27 -5.38
CA PHE A 121 -15.18 -5.52 -4.65
C PHE A 121 -15.35 -4.01 -4.83
N LEU A 122 -15.52 -3.55 -6.07
CA LEU A 122 -15.66 -2.12 -6.39
C LEU A 122 -17.05 -1.59 -6.01
N GLU A 123 -18.11 -2.35 -6.24
CA GLU A 123 -19.48 -1.96 -5.87
C GLU A 123 -19.62 -1.79 -4.35
N THR A 124 -19.05 -2.73 -3.57
CA THR A 124 -19.05 -2.63 -2.11
C THR A 124 -18.25 -1.44 -1.62
N ARG A 125 -17.07 -1.16 -2.23
CA ARG A 125 -16.29 0.03 -1.93
C ARG A 125 -17.09 1.31 -2.23
N ASN A 126 -17.68 1.39 -3.42
CA ASN A 126 -18.43 2.57 -3.82
C ASN A 126 -19.61 2.82 -2.88
N ALA A 127 -20.37 1.77 -2.52
CA ALA A 127 -21.44 1.89 -1.54
C ALA A 127 -20.93 2.34 -0.15
N THR A 128 -19.74 1.90 0.26
CA THR A 128 -19.09 2.37 1.49
C THR A 128 -18.74 3.85 1.38
N LEU A 129 -18.12 4.27 0.26
CA LEU A 129 -17.76 5.67 0.05
C LEU A 129 -18.97 6.59 -0.10
N GLU A 130 -20.04 6.13 -0.74
CA GLU A 130 -21.31 6.87 -0.80
C GLU A 130 -21.94 7.06 0.60
N ALA A 131 -21.78 6.09 1.48
CA ALA A 131 -22.32 6.17 2.83
C ALA A 131 -21.50 7.03 3.80
N VAL A 132 -20.17 6.98 3.71
CA VAL A 132 -19.26 7.62 4.69
C VAL A 132 -18.24 8.56 4.07
N GLY A 133 -18.10 8.59 2.74
CA GLY A 133 -17.08 9.34 2.02
C GLY A 133 -15.69 8.71 2.10
N SER A 134 -14.72 9.33 1.45
CA SER A 134 -13.31 8.97 1.60
C SER A 134 -12.81 9.40 2.98
N VAL A 135 -12.29 8.46 3.77
CA VAL A 135 -11.82 8.71 5.13
C VAL A 135 -10.31 8.93 5.13
N PRO A 136 -9.83 10.13 5.49
CA PRO A 136 -8.40 10.39 5.57
C PRO A 136 -7.76 9.66 6.75
N ASN A 137 -6.51 9.24 6.59
CA ASN A 137 -5.71 8.65 7.66
C ASN A 137 -5.18 9.75 8.60
N GLY A 138 -6.03 10.23 9.48
CA GLY A 138 -5.75 11.36 10.36
C GLY A 138 -5.73 12.72 9.64
N ASP A 139 -4.92 13.66 10.12
CA ASP A 139 -4.76 14.97 9.46
C ASP A 139 -3.72 14.87 8.34
N VAL A 140 -4.16 14.57 7.13
CA VAL A 140 -3.30 14.54 5.94
C VAL A 140 -3.18 15.90 5.26
N LYS A 141 -4.18 16.77 5.42
CA LYS A 141 -4.27 18.04 4.68
C LYS A 141 -3.23 19.06 5.14
N THR A 142 -3.02 19.18 6.43
CA THR A 142 -2.07 20.16 7.00
C THR A 142 -0.63 19.84 6.57
N PRO A 143 -0.10 18.62 6.73
CA PRO A 143 1.25 18.28 6.28
C PRO A 143 1.42 18.40 4.76
N LEU A 144 0.47 17.93 3.94
CA LEU A 144 0.52 18.07 2.48
C LEU A 144 0.57 19.53 2.03
N LYS A 145 -0.27 20.38 2.62
CA LYS A 145 -0.26 21.82 2.36
C LYS A 145 1.07 22.47 2.75
N SER A 146 1.68 22.03 3.86
CA SER A 146 2.98 22.53 4.32
C SER A 146 4.09 22.18 3.33
N LEU A 147 4.14 20.92 2.88
CA LEU A 147 5.11 20.44 1.91
C LEU A 147 4.95 21.13 0.54
N TYR A 148 3.72 21.25 0.06
CA TYR A 148 3.42 21.99 -1.17
C TYR A 148 3.91 23.44 -1.11
N LYS A 149 3.66 24.15 0.01
CA LYS A 149 4.14 25.52 0.22
C LYS A 149 5.65 25.63 0.35
N ALA A 150 6.32 24.59 0.82
CA ALA A 150 7.78 24.50 0.89
C ALA A 150 8.42 24.25 -0.48
N GLY A 151 7.63 24.03 -1.54
CA GLY A 151 8.10 23.89 -2.91
C GLY A 151 8.42 22.46 -3.32
N TYR A 152 8.06 21.45 -2.52
CA TYR A 152 8.19 20.06 -2.94
C TYR A 152 7.22 19.73 -4.08
N GLN A 153 7.66 18.94 -5.05
CA GLN A 153 6.76 18.26 -5.96
C GLN A 153 6.12 17.08 -5.19
N LEU A 154 4.78 16.96 -5.29
CA LEU A 154 4.03 15.91 -4.62
C LEU A 154 3.35 15.03 -5.66
N ALA A 155 3.50 13.72 -5.54
CA ALA A 155 2.86 12.75 -6.42
C ALA A 155 2.28 11.58 -5.63
N ILE A 156 1.35 10.85 -6.26
CA ILE A 156 0.81 9.59 -5.73
C ILE A 156 1.26 8.45 -6.64
N LEU A 157 1.64 7.33 -6.03
CA LEU A 157 1.87 6.04 -6.69
C LEU A 157 1.08 4.96 -5.95
N THR A 158 -0.01 4.49 -6.55
CA THR A 158 -0.93 3.54 -5.91
C THR A 158 -1.14 2.27 -6.73
N ASN A 159 -1.48 1.18 -6.07
CA ASN A 159 -1.97 -0.06 -6.70
C ASN A 159 -3.49 -0.04 -6.96
N ASP A 160 -4.16 1.08 -6.68
CA ASP A 160 -5.53 1.36 -7.15
C ASP A 160 -5.51 2.02 -8.54
N SER A 161 -6.68 2.25 -9.16
CA SER A 161 -6.77 2.97 -10.43
C SER A 161 -6.50 4.47 -10.25
N GLU A 162 -6.00 5.12 -11.30
CA GLU A 162 -5.75 6.56 -11.30
C GLU A 162 -7.03 7.36 -11.03
N ASP A 163 -8.14 7.00 -11.69
CA ASP A 163 -9.41 7.69 -11.52
C ASP A 163 -9.93 7.58 -10.08
N SER A 164 -9.84 6.39 -9.48
CA SER A 164 -10.22 6.20 -8.07
C SER A 164 -9.36 7.02 -7.11
N ALA A 165 -8.06 7.12 -7.37
CA ALA A 165 -7.16 7.90 -6.55
C ALA A 165 -7.45 9.41 -6.66
N ARG A 166 -7.74 9.90 -7.87
CA ARG A 166 -8.15 11.29 -8.10
C ARG A 166 -9.44 11.64 -7.37
N GLN A 167 -10.47 10.79 -7.51
CA GLN A 167 -11.75 10.99 -6.85
C GLN A 167 -11.59 11.06 -5.33
N SER A 168 -10.88 10.11 -4.73
CA SER A 168 -10.66 10.08 -3.28
C SER A 168 -9.90 11.32 -2.78
N CYS A 169 -8.91 11.79 -3.53
CA CYS A 169 -8.19 13.02 -3.19
C CYS A 169 -9.06 14.28 -3.31
N ASP A 170 -9.98 14.29 -4.29
CA ASP A 170 -10.94 15.41 -4.46
C ASP A 170 -11.95 15.43 -3.32
N ASP A 171 -12.51 14.27 -2.96
CA ASP A 171 -13.48 14.13 -1.86
C ASP A 171 -12.98 14.72 -0.54
N ILE A 172 -11.71 14.55 -0.22
CA ILE A 172 -11.10 15.10 1.01
C ILE A 172 -10.38 16.44 0.79
N GLY A 173 -10.47 17.00 -0.43
CA GLY A 173 -9.98 18.34 -0.78
C GLY A 173 -8.45 18.49 -0.74
N ILE A 174 -7.71 17.46 -1.17
CA ILE A 174 -6.24 17.46 -1.25
C ILE A 174 -5.71 17.32 -2.68
N LEU A 175 -6.57 17.01 -3.65
CA LEU A 175 -6.18 16.84 -5.06
C LEU A 175 -5.30 18.01 -5.60
N PRO A 176 -5.56 19.28 -5.27
CA PRO A 176 -4.75 20.41 -5.76
C PRO A 176 -3.29 20.42 -5.29
N TYR A 177 -2.92 19.62 -4.30
CA TYR A 177 -1.52 19.55 -3.83
C TYR A 177 -0.67 18.59 -4.68
N PHE A 178 -1.29 17.68 -5.43
CA PHE A 178 -0.58 16.67 -6.21
C PHE A 178 -0.36 17.11 -7.64
N ASN A 179 0.88 17.02 -8.08
CA ASN A 179 1.29 17.35 -9.44
C ASN A 179 1.06 16.17 -10.41
N MET A 180 1.13 14.94 -9.90
CA MET A 180 0.94 13.70 -10.68
C MET A 180 0.32 12.61 -9.82
N ILE A 181 -0.54 11.78 -10.42
CA ILE A 181 -1.09 10.57 -9.81
C ILE A 181 -0.88 9.43 -10.79
N VAL A 182 -0.31 8.32 -10.30
CA VAL A 182 -0.04 7.09 -11.07
C VAL A 182 -0.74 5.93 -10.37
N GLY A 183 -1.69 5.31 -11.08
CA GLY A 183 -2.38 4.09 -10.68
C GLY A 183 -1.79 2.86 -11.37
N PHE A 184 -2.30 1.66 -11.03
CA PHE A 184 -1.88 0.42 -11.68
C PHE A 184 -2.20 0.41 -13.19
N ASP A 185 -3.20 1.19 -13.61
CA ASP A 185 -3.72 1.30 -14.98
C ASP A 185 -3.06 2.42 -15.79
N SER A 186 -2.17 3.22 -15.21
CA SER A 186 -1.42 4.30 -15.91
C SER A 186 -0.31 3.76 -16.84
N GLY A 187 -0.16 2.44 -17.03
CA GLY A 187 0.75 1.84 -18.00
C GLY A 187 2.15 1.52 -17.48
N PHE A 188 2.45 1.79 -16.22
CA PHE A 188 3.77 1.55 -15.61
C PHE A 188 3.83 0.28 -14.75
N GLY A 189 2.69 -0.44 -14.61
CA GLY A 189 2.57 -1.61 -13.73
C GLY A 189 2.42 -1.22 -12.27
N SER A 190 2.36 -2.23 -11.40
CA SER A 190 2.07 -2.07 -9.98
C SER A 190 3.32 -2.12 -9.12
N LYS A 191 3.27 -1.52 -7.92
CA LYS A 191 4.24 -1.77 -6.84
C LYS A 191 4.20 -3.28 -6.48
N PRO A 192 5.34 -3.92 -6.18
CA PRO A 192 6.65 -3.36 -5.87
C PRO A 192 7.55 -3.06 -7.09
N GLY A 193 7.00 -3.09 -8.32
CA GLY A 193 7.77 -2.71 -9.51
C GLY A 193 8.20 -1.24 -9.48
N PRO A 194 9.40 -0.90 -10.00
CA PRO A 194 9.97 0.44 -9.90
C PRO A 194 9.43 1.43 -10.94
N LYS A 195 8.79 0.95 -12.01
CA LYS A 195 8.52 1.75 -13.21
C LYS A 195 7.62 2.96 -12.95
N GLY A 196 6.62 2.83 -12.06
CA GLY A 196 5.75 3.96 -11.71
C GLY A 196 6.52 5.08 -11.02
N LEU A 197 7.39 4.75 -10.07
CA LEU A 197 8.23 5.73 -9.37
C LEU A 197 9.24 6.40 -10.33
N ILE A 198 9.87 5.61 -11.21
CA ILE A 198 10.80 6.13 -12.22
C ILE A 198 10.06 7.09 -13.17
N ALA A 199 8.87 6.73 -13.67
CA ALA A 199 8.09 7.58 -14.55
C ALA A 199 7.69 8.91 -13.89
N ILE A 200 7.35 8.90 -12.59
CA ILE A 200 7.11 10.12 -11.83
C ILE A 200 8.39 10.98 -11.75
N CYS A 201 9.53 10.37 -11.48
CA CYS A 201 10.80 11.09 -11.44
C CYS A 201 11.15 11.72 -12.79
N ASP A 202 10.96 10.97 -13.88
CA ASP A 202 11.24 11.41 -15.26
C ASP A 202 10.37 12.62 -15.64
N GLU A 203 9.07 12.62 -15.27
CA GLU A 203 8.15 13.72 -15.53
C GLU A 203 8.63 15.04 -14.94
N PHE A 204 9.21 15.00 -13.73
CA PHE A 204 9.71 16.19 -13.06
C PHE A 204 11.19 16.49 -13.33
N ASN A 205 11.87 15.70 -14.17
CA ASN A 205 13.32 15.80 -14.41
C ASN A 205 14.12 15.69 -13.08
N ILE A 206 13.70 14.81 -12.18
CA ILE A 206 14.30 14.54 -10.88
C ILE A 206 14.86 13.12 -10.90
N THR A 207 16.06 12.92 -10.40
CA THR A 207 16.61 11.55 -10.27
C THR A 207 15.93 10.83 -9.10
N PRO A 208 15.73 9.49 -9.15
CA PRO A 208 15.13 8.75 -8.03
C PRO A 208 15.85 8.99 -6.70
N ASN A 209 17.17 9.25 -6.71
CA ASN A 209 17.93 9.57 -5.51
C ASN A 209 17.54 10.91 -4.84
N GLU A 210 16.83 11.77 -5.55
CA GLU A 210 16.27 13.04 -5.04
C GLU A 210 14.78 12.92 -4.69
N ALA A 211 14.21 11.71 -4.75
CA ALA A 211 12.85 11.41 -4.41
C ALA A 211 12.75 10.64 -3.08
N ALA A 212 11.73 10.98 -2.29
CA ALA A 212 11.29 10.21 -1.13
C ALA A 212 10.02 9.44 -1.47
N MET A 213 9.94 8.16 -1.12
CA MET A 213 8.71 7.39 -1.12
C MET A 213 8.17 7.28 0.30
N VAL A 214 6.88 7.57 0.46
CA VAL A 214 6.14 7.46 1.72
C VAL A 214 5.11 6.33 1.55
N GLY A 215 5.20 5.30 2.35
CA GLY A 215 4.38 4.10 2.21
C GLY A 215 4.22 3.33 3.50
N ASP A 216 3.25 2.41 3.55
CA ASP A 216 2.92 1.60 4.71
C ASP A 216 3.12 0.09 4.47
N THR A 217 3.50 -0.31 3.23
CA THR A 217 3.59 -1.72 2.85
C THR A 217 4.95 -2.13 2.31
N TYR A 218 5.15 -3.46 2.21
CA TYR A 218 6.29 -4.05 1.51
C TYR A 218 6.32 -3.64 0.01
N ALA A 219 5.16 -3.43 -0.60
CA ALA A 219 5.10 -3.02 -2.01
C ALA A 219 5.72 -1.64 -2.23
N ASP A 220 5.51 -0.71 -1.29
CA ASP A 220 6.09 0.64 -1.33
C ASP A 220 7.59 0.62 -1.13
N PHE A 221 8.04 -0.09 -0.09
CA PHE A 221 9.47 -0.29 0.17
C PHE A 221 10.17 -0.95 -1.02
N GLY A 222 9.55 -1.97 -1.62
CA GLY A 222 10.07 -2.67 -2.80
C GLY A 222 10.21 -1.75 -4.01
N ALA A 223 9.18 -0.94 -4.31
CA ALA A 223 9.20 0.03 -5.41
C ALA A 223 10.28 1.09 -5.19
N ALA A 224 10.36 1.67 -4.00
CA ALA A 224 11.37 2.65 -3.63
C ALA A 224 12.80 2.10 -3.78
N LYS A 225 13.04 0.91 -3.24
CA LYS A 225 14.34 0.22 -3.31
C LYS A 225 14.74 -0.11 -4.75
N ALA A 226 13.82 -0.66 -5.53
CA ALA A 226 14.08 -1.08 -6.90
C ALA A 226 14.29 0.12 -7.84
N ALA A 227 13.63 1.26 -7.60
CA ALA A 227 13.83 2.50 -8.33
C ALA A 227 15.10 3.24 -7.92
N GLY A 228 15.67 2.96 -6.76
CA GLY A 228 16.81 3.69 -6.22
C GLY A 228 16.41 5.05 -5.61
N ALA A 229 15.22 5.14 -5.01
CA ALA A 229 14.80 6.32 -4.28
C ALA A 229 15.80 6.69 -3.19
N GLY A 230 16.00 7.99 -2.96
CA GLY A 230 16.98 8.46 -1.97
C GLY A 230 16.50 8.20 -0.54
N LEU A 231 15.19 8.22 -0.32
CA LEU A 231 14.60 8.07 0.99
C LEU A 231 13.34 7.20 0.94
N PHE A 232 13.17 6.31 1.91
CA PHE A 232 11.91 5.64 2.20
C PHE A 232 11.46 5.96 3.62
N ILE A 233 10.22 6.45 3.75
CA ILE A 233 9.60 6.81 5.01
C ILE A 233 8.39 5.90 5.20
N GLY A 234 8.44 5.07 6.25
CA GLY A 234 7.34 4.20 6.63
C GLY A 234 6.27 4.96 7.40
N ILE A 235 4.99 4.66 7.13
CA ILE A 235 3.85 5.11 7.94
C ILE A 235 3.27 3.89 8.63
N SER A 236 3.05 3.99 9.95
CA SER A 236 2.38 2.93 10.71
C SER A 236 1.69 3.50 11.94
N ASN A 237 0.38 3.49 11.93
CA ASN A 237 -0.45 3.87 13.07
C ASN A 237 -0.38 2.84 14.22
N ILE A 238 0.12 1.63 13.97
CA ILE A 238 0.28 0.55 14.96
C ILE A 238 1.72 0.41 15.48
N TYR A 239 2.51 1.49 15.42
CA TYR A 239 3.86 1.48 16.00
C TYR A 239 3.82 1.14 17.51
N PRO A 240 4.73 0.26 18.02
CA PRO A 240 5.92 -0.30 17.39
C PRO A 240 5.69 -1.61 16.60
N ASP A 241 4.50 -2.18 16.57
CA ASP A 241 4.19 -3.47 15.95
C ASP A 241 3.99 -3.35 14.41
N CYS A 242 4.73 -2.42 13.78
CA CYS A 242 4.65 -2.19 12.35
C CYS A 242 5.11 -3.41 11.53
N PRO A 243 4.67 -3.51 10.25
CA PRO A 243 5.13 -4.53 9.32
C PRO A 243 6.66 -4.63 9.26
N ASP A 244 7.17 -5.86 9.17
CA ASP A 244 8.62 -6.12 9.17
C ASP A 244 9.35 -5.36 8.04
N ALA A 245 8.70 -5.14 6.91
CA ALA A 245 9.26 -4.34 5.82
C ALA A 245 9.51 -2.89 6.23
N LEU A 246 8.66 -2.32 7.07
CA LEU A 246 8.80 -0.95 7.54
C LEU A 246 9.90 -0.80 8.60
N LYS A 247 10.25 -1.87 9.32
CA LYS A 247 11.39 -1.88 10.26
C LYS A 247 12.73 -1.61 9.57
N ALA A 248 12.80 -1.80 8.26
CA ALA A 248 13.97 -1.50 7.44
C ALA A 248 13.96 -0.06 6.90
N ALA A 249 12.90 0.71 7.09
CA ALA A 249 12.84 2.12 6.68
C ALA A 249 13.86 2.96 7.46
N ALA A 250 14.38 4.01 6.82
CA ALA A 250 15.26 4.97 7.51
C ALA A 250 14.49 5.75 8.59
N HIS A 251 13.21 6.02 8.32
CA HIS A 251 12.33 6.73 9.23
C HIS A 251 10.96 6.05 9.27
N LEU A 252 10.38 5.99 10.46
CA LEU A 252 9.04 5.48 10.70
C LEU A 252 8.25 6.55 11.44
N LEU A 253 7.08 6.90 10.89
CA LEU A 253 6.17 7.88 11.45
C LEU A 253 4.81 7.23 11.73
N PRO A 254 4.09 7.64 12.77
CA PRO A 254 2.75 7.14 13.03
C PRO A 254 1.73 7.62 11.99
N ASP A 255 1.94 8.80 11.43
CA ASP A 255 1.11 9.47 10.42
C ASP A 255 1.93 10.54 9.68
N LEU A 256 1.27 11.31 8.80
CA LEU A 256 1.93 12.35 8.01
C LEU A 256 2.29 13.62 8.81
N SER A 257 1.83 13.79 10.03
CA SER A 257 2.02 15.03 10.80
C SER A 257 3.50 15.37 11.06
N GLY A 258 4.32 14.34 11.26
CA GLY A 258 5.76 14.46 11.47
C GLY A 258 6.59 14.70 10.20
N LEU A 259 6.01 14.46 9.02
CA LEU A 259 6.74 14.44 7.75
C LEU A 259 7.39 15.78 7.37
N PRO A 260 6.72 16.94 7.49
CA PRO A 260 7.35 18.23 7.18
C PRO A 260 8.59 18.52 8.03
N SER A 261 8.50 18.19 9.32
CA SER A 261 9.63 18.41 10.27
C SER A 261 10.79 17.45 10.00
N LEU A 262 10.50 16.24 9.58
CA LEU A 262 11.51 15.26 9.19
C LEU A 262 12.26 15.75 7.95
N LEU A 263 11.56 16.10 6.88
CA LEU A 263 12.18 16.52 5.62
C LEU A 263 12.94 17.84 5.74
N ALA A 264 12.51 18.76 6.59
CA ALA A 264 13.25 19.99 6.84
C ALA A 264 14.65 19.75 7.43
N LYS A 265 14.87 18.65 8.16
CA LYS A 265 16.18 18.26 8.70
C LYS A 265 17.10 17.65 7.62
N HIS A 266 16.54 17.12 6.55
CA HIS A 266 17.28 16.57 5.42
C HIS A 266 17.54 17.58 4.29
N ALA A 267 17.01 18.81 4.41
CA ALA A 267 17.20 19.89 3.44
C ALA A 267 18.44 20.78 3.76
N THR A 268 19.10 20.54 4.89
CA THR A 268 20.30 21.23 5.34
C THR A 268 21.52 20.33 5.22
#